data_bd13d088dfe230f93e2428ae12bde957
#
_entry.id   bd13d088dfe230f93e2428ae12bde957
#
_cell.length_a   1.000
_cell.length_b   1.000
_cell.length_c   1.000
_cell.angle_alpha   90.00
_cell.angle_beta   90.00
_cell.angle_gamma   90.00
#
_symmetry.space_group_name_H-M   'P 1'
#
loop_
_entity.id
_entity.type
_entity.pdbx_description
1 polymer ?
#
loop_
_entity_poly.entity_id
_entity_poly.type
_entity_poly.pdbx_seq_one_letter_code
_entity_poly.pdbx_strand_id
1 'polypeptide(L)'
;QANQAVFLALLKPGDTILGMSLDAGGHLTHGSKPNQSGKYFNAVQYGIDPNTSLIDYDSLEKLAIECKPKMIIAGGSAYPRNIDFKKFREIADKVDAYLLVDMAHYSGLVAAEEYPDPLPYGHVVTSTTHKTIRGPRGGMILSNDMDLGKKFNSAVFPGLQGGPLMHVIAAKAVCFKEALTQ
;
A
#
# COMPACT_ATOMS: atom_id res chain seq x y z
N GLN A 1 -1.90 -8.82 -5.96
CA GLN A 1 -0.55 -9.22 -6.48
C GLN A 1 0.47 -8.11 -6.31
N ALA A 2 0.11 -6.82 -6.51
CA ALA A 2 1.05 -5.72 -6.30
C ALA A 2 1.62 -5.73 -4.87
N ASN A 3 0.77 -5.82 -3.83
CA ASN A 3 1.22 -5.92 -2.45
C ASN A 3 2.08 -7.17 -2.20
N GLN A 4 1.73 -8.31 -2.82
CA GLN A 4 2.53 -9.54 -2.71
C GLN A 4 3.93 -9.38 -3.34
N ALA A 5 4.03 -8.69 -4.47
CA ALA A 5 5.31 -8.41 -5.11
C ALA A 5 6.18 -7.50 -4.22
N VAL A 6 5.59 -6.48 -3.60
CA VAL A 6 6.27 -5.61 -2.64
C VAL A 6 6.76 -6.42 -1.43
N PHE A 7 5.92 -7.26 -0.86
CA PHE A 7 6.31 -8.12 0.27
C PHE A 7 7.45 -9.06 -0.12
N LEU A 8 7.35 -9.72 -1.27
CA LEU A 8 8.41 -10.61 -1.76
C LEU A 8 9.75 -9.87 -1.96
N ALA A 9 9.70 -8.62 -2.41
CA ALA A 9 10.89 -7.81 -2.66
C ALA A 9 11.59 -7.32 -1.38
N LEU A 10 10.82 -7.03 -0.32
CA LEU A 10 11.32 -6.26 0.83
C LEU A 10 11.26 -7.01 2.16
N LEU A 11 10.52 -8.11 2.25
CA LEU A 11 10.27 -8.82 3.50
C LEU A 11 10.68 -10.29 3.39
N LYS A 12 10.90 -10.89 4.57
CA LYS A 12 11.07 -12.34 4.75
C LYS A 12 9.90 -12.90 5.57
N PRO A 13 9.53 -14.17 5.39
CA PRO A 13 8.57 -14.82 6.27
C PRO A 13 8.96 -14.63 7.74
N GLY A 14 7.98 -14.24 8.57
CA GLY A 14 8.18 -13.95 9.99
C GLY A 14 8.54 -12.49 10.31
N ASP A 15 8.87 -11.66 9.32
CA ASP A 15 9.03 -10.21 9.56
C ASP A 15 7.75 -9.58 10.10
N THR A 16 7.89 -8.57 10.94
CA THR A 16 6.75 -7.84 11.48
C THR A 16 6.27 -6.79 10.48
N ILE A 17 4.97 -6.77 10.22
CA ILE A 17 4.27 -5.72 9.47
C ILE A 17 3.23 -5.04 10.35
N LEU A 18 3.05 -3.73 10.17
CA LEU A 18 2.07 -2.92 10.90
C LEU A 18 1.07 -2.32 9.90
N GLY A 19 -0.18 -2.77 9.94
CA GLY A 19 -1.23 -2.36 9.00
C GLY A 19 -2.54 -2.01 9.69
N MET A 20 -3.44 -1.34 8.97
CA MET A 20 -4.77 -1.01 9.50
C MET A 20 -5.63 -2.27 9.64
N SER A 21 -6.31 -2.41 10.76
CA SER A 21 -7.26 -3.52 11.00
C SER A 21 -8.45 -3.45 10.04
N LEU A 22 -9.05 -4.60 9.75
CA LEU A 22 -10.27 -4.65 8.92
C LEU A 22 -11.41 -3.82 9.52
N ASP A 23 -11.58 -3.89 10.84
CA ASP A 23 -12.64 -3.17 11.56
C ASP A 23 -12.48 -1.65 11.48
N ALA A 24 -11.24 -1.16 11.31
CA ALA A 24 -10.93 0.25 11.09
C ALA A 24 -10.99 0.68 9.62
N GLY A 25 -11.21 -0.25 8.70
CA GLY A 25 -11.28 0.00 7.26
C GLY A 25 -10.07 -0.48 6.46
N GLY A 26 -9.17 -1.28 7.05
CA GLY A 26 -8.02 -1.85 6.37
C GLY A 26 -8.38 -2.85 5.27
N HIS A 27 -7.37 -3.31 4.54
CA HIS A 27 -7.53 -4.33 3.50
C HIS A 27 -7.03 -5.70 4.00
N LEU A 28 -7.54 -6.78 3.39
CA LEU A 28 -7.12 -8.15 3.72
C LEU A 28 -5.60 -8.33 3.64
N THR A 29 -4.94 -7.73 2.66
CA THR A 29 -3.48 -7.83 2.49
C THR A 29 -2.67 -6.99 3.47
N HIS A 30 -3.31 -6.27 4.39
CA HIS A 30 -2.64 -5.50 5.45
C HIS A 30 -2.45 -6.30 6.75
N GLY A 31 -2.36 -7.62 6.66
CA GLY A 31 -2.09 -8.49 7.81
C GLY A 31 -3.31 -9.22 8.37
N SER A 32 -4.43 -9.28 7.65
CA SER A 32 -5.59 -10.06 8.09
C SER A 32 -5.24 -11.55 8.22
N LYS A 33 -5.61 -12.19 9.34
CA LYS A 33 -5.27 -13.58 9.67
C LYS A 33 -5.54 -14.61 8.58
N PRO A 34 -6.69 -14.60 7.87
CA PRO A 34 -6.94 -15.56 6.80
C PRO A 34 -6.15 -15.30 5.53
N ASN A 35 -5.62 -14.07 5.35
CA ASN A 35 -4.85 -13.68 4.16
C ASN A 35 -3.39 -14.16 4.25
N GLN A 36 -2.74 -14.28 3.10
CA GLN A 36 -1.31 -14.62 3.02
C GLN A 36 -0.45 -13.70 3.89
N SER A 37 -0.75 -12.40 3.94
CA SER A 37 -0.02 -11.42 4.76
C SER A 37 -0.09 -11.73 6.25
N GLY A 38 -1.25 -12.19 6.74
CA GLY A 38 -1.41 -12.61 8.14
C GLY A 38 -0.90 -14.00 8.46
N LYS A 39 -0.61 -14.83 7.42
CA LYS A 39 -0.06 -16.19 7.58
C LYS A 39 1.47 -16.22 7.53
N TYR A 40 2.08 -15.35 6.72
CA TYR A 40 3.52 -15.36 6.49
C TYR A 40 4.27 -14.36 7.36
N PHE A 41 3.60 -13.31 7.83
CA PHE A 41 4.21 -12.24 8.61
C PHE A 41 3.64 -12.19 10.02
N ASN A 42 4.44 -11.65 10.94
CA ASN A 42 3.95 -11.25 12.25
C ASN A 42 3.15 -9.94 12.09
N ALA A 43 1.85 -10.07 11.86
CA ALA A 43 0.97 -8.94 11.55
C ALA A 43 0.46 -8.28 12.83
N VAL A 44 0.89 -7.05 13.08
CA VAL A 44 0.37 -6.14 14.09
C VAL A 44 -0.59 -5.17 13.42
N GLN A 45 -1.70 -4.85 14.09
CA GLN A 45 -2.73 -4.00 13.51
C GLN A 45 -2.98 -2.76 14.34
N TYR A 46 -3.05 -1.60 13.68
CA TYR A 46 -3.52 -0.36 14.28
C TYR A 46 -4.99 -0.11 13.93
N GLY A 47 -5.66 0.64 14.79
CA GLY A 47 -7.07 1.02 14.63
C GLY A 47 -7.24 2.53 14.43
N ILE A 48 -8.45 2.98 14.77
CA ILE A 48 -8.85 4.38 14.82
C ILE A 48 -9.29 4.72 16.24
N ASP A 49 -9.22 5.99 16.61
CA ASP A 49 -9.78 6.48 17.86
C ASP A 49 -11.31 6.32 17.85
N PRO A 50 -11.91 5.66 18.84
CA PRO A 50 -13.33 5.37 18.83
C PRO A 50 -14.24 6.61 18.98
N ASN A 51 -13.70 7.72 19.48
CA ASN A 51 -14.48 8.94 19.71
C ASN A 51 -14.45 9.84 18.45
N THR A 52 -13.32 9.88 17.75
CA THR A 52 -13.12 10.77 16.59
C THR A 52 -13.27 10.05 15.25
N SER A 53 -13.15 8.72 15.25
CA SER A 53 -13.05 7.88 14.06
C SER A 53 -11.86 8.26 13.15
N LEU A 54 -10.83 8.84 13.74
CA LEU A 54 -9.58 9.20 13.03
C LEU A 54 -8.44 8.27 13.43
N ILE A 55 -7.43 8.17 12.55
CA ILE A 55 -6.18 7.50 12.90
C ILE A 55 -5.51 8.30 14.02
N ASP A 56 -5.24 7.64 15.13
CA ASP A 56 -4.44 8.19 16.23
C ASP A 56 -2.96 7.94 15.94
N TYR A 57 -2.28 8.97 15.43
CA TYR A 57 -0.88 8.87 15.05
C TYR A 57 0.07 8.71 16.24
N ASP A 58 -0.30 9.22 17.43
CA ASP A 58 0.52 9.05 18.64
C ASP A 58 0.48 7.60 19.13
N SER A 59 -0.68 6.99 19.09
CA SER A 59 -0.85 5.56 19.38
C SER A 59 -0.18 4.68 18.34
N LEU A 60 -0.27 5.06 17.07
CA LEU A 60 0.42 4.36 15.98
C LEU A 60 1.95 4.41 16.16
N GLU A 61 2.50 5.55 16.52
CA GLU A 61 3.94 5.71 16.77
C GLU A 61 4.40 4.84 17.94
N LYS A 62 3.68 4.86 19.07
CA LYS A 62 3.99 4.01 20.23
C LYS A 62 3.98 2.53 19.84
N LEU A 63 2.98 2.11 19.09
CA LEU A 63 2.86 0.72 18.63
C LEU A 63 4.00 0.35 17.67
N ALA A 64 4.41 1.26 16.77
CA ALA A 64 5.51 1.04 15.86
C ALA A 64 6.86 0.90 16.62
N ILE A 65 7.09 1.73 17.64
CA ILE A 65 8.29 1.65 18.49
C ILE A 65 8.31 0.31 19.26
N GLU A 66 7.17 -0.14 19.74
CA GLU A 66 7.05 -1.41 20.49
C GLU A 66 7.28 -2.63 19.60
N CYS A 67 6.60 -2.71 18.45
CA CYS A 67 6.64 -3.89 17.60
C CYS A 67 7.78 -3.89 16.56
N LYS A 68 8.44 -2.75 16.34
CA LYS A 68 9.57 -2.58 15.41
C LYS A 68 9.33 -3.24 14.05
N PRO A 69 8.32 -2.82 13.31
CA PRO A 69 7.96 -3.47 12.06
C PRO A 69 9.04 -3.24 10.99
N LYS A 70 9.19 -4.19 10.07
CA LYS A 70 9.97 -3.98 8.84
C LYS A 70 9.22 -3.16 7.81
N MET A 71 7.88 -3.15 7.90
CA MET A 71 7.03 -2.38 7.00
C MET A 71 5.80 -1.86 7.75
N ILE A 72 5.52 -0.58 7.54
CA ILE A 72 4.24 0.05 7.91
C ILE A 72 3.41 0.19 6.64
N ILE A 73 2.14 -0.18 6.71
CA ILE A 73 1.20 -0.11 5.60
C ILE A 73 0.17 0.97 5.91
N ALA A 74 0.21 2.06 5.16
CA ALA A 74 -0.80 3.11 5.17
C ALA A 74 -1.80 2.87 4.04
N GLY A 75 -3.07 3.20 4.29
CA GLY A 75 -4.14 3.01 3.34
C GLY A 75 -5.24 2.12 3.88
N GLY A 76 -6.37 2.14 3.21
CA GLY A 76 -7.53 1.37 3.64
C GLY A 76 -8.56 1.23 2.53
N SER A 77 -9.43 0.22 2.68
CA SER A 77 -10.54 -0.03 1.76
C SER A 77 -11.78 0.78 2.12
N ALA A 78 -11.96 1.11 3.40
CA ALA A 78 -13.18 1.72 3.92
C ALA A 78 -12.92 2.84 4.94
N TYR A 79 -11.74 3.44 4.93
CA TYR A 79 -11.43 4.61 5.76
C TYR A 79 -11.74 5.89 4.97
N PRO A 80 -12.78 6.67 5.35
CA PRO A 80 -13.32 7.76 4.52
C PRO A 80 -12.71 9.13 4.83
N ARG A 81 -11.57 9.18 5.51
CA ARG A 81 -10.89 10.41 5.89
C ARG A 81 -9.54 10.51 5.21
N ASN A 82 -9.00 11.72 5.14
CA ASN A 82 -7.64 11.93 4.64
C ASN A 82 -6.62 11.24 5.54
N ILE A 83 -5.63 10.65 4.90
CA ILE A 83 -4.48 10.03 5.56
C ILE A 83 -3.31 11.02 5.49
N ASP A 84 -2.68 11.30 6.62
CA ASP A 84 -1.46 12.08 6.68
C ASP A 84 -0.24 11.20 6.39
N PHE A 85 0.13 11.11 5.12
CA PHE A 85 1.26 10.29 4.69
C PHE A 85 2.59 10.79 5.21
N LYS A 86 2.70 12.10 5.49
CA LYS A 86 3.91 12.69 6.09
C LYS A 86 4.14 12.14 7.50
N LYS A 87 3.11 12.11 8.34
CA LYS A 87 3.19 11.52 9.67
C LYS A 87 3.52 10.03 9.62
N PHE A 88 2.92 9.28 8.69
CA PHE A 88 3.29 7.88 8.48
C PHE A 88 4.76 7.72 8.12
N ARG A 89 5.29 8.60 7.26
CA ARG A 89 6.71 8.57 6.89
C ARG A 89 7.61 8.89 8.06
N GLU A 90 7.30 9.91 8.86
CA GLU A 90 8.05 10.27 10.06
C GLU A 90 8.09 9.11 11.08
N ILE A 91 6.98 8.39 11.25
CA ILE A 91 6.92 7.21 12.11
C ILE A 91 7.76 6.07 11.54
N ALA A 92 7.66 5.81 10.23
CA ALA A 92 8.42 4.76 9.57
C ALA A 92 9.94 4.99 9.68
N ASP A 93 10.39 6.24 9.48
CA ASP A 93 11.79 6.60 9.60
C ASP A 93 12.33 6.43 11.03
N LYS A 94 11.51 6.70 12.07
CA LYS A 94 11.88 6.51 13.48
C LYS A 94 12.20 5.04 13.84
N VAL A 95 11.60 4.10 13.14
CA VAL A 95 11.74 2.66 13.44
C VAL A 95 12.48 1.89 12.34
N ASP A 96 13.07 2.59 11.38
CA ASP A 96 13.77 2.01 10.22
C ASP A 96 12.89 1.02 9.43
N ALA A 97 11.64 1.40 9.21
CA ALA A 97 10.66 0.61 8.47
C ALA A 97 10.43 1.15 7.06
N TYR A 98 10.12 0.27 6.11
CA TYR A 98 9.56 0.68 4.84
C TYR A 98 8.13 1.22 5.03
N LEU A 99 7.78 2.30 4.34
CA LEU A 99 6.41 2.76 4.22
C LEU A 99 5.82 2.31 2.88
N LEU A 100 4.88 1.38 2.92
CA LEU A 100 4.01 1.02 1.81
C LEU A 100 2.72 1.82 1.93
N VAL A 101 2.35 2.55 0.87
CA VAL A 101 1.03 3.16 0.79
C VAL A 101 0.17 2.42 -0.23
N ASP A 102 -0.92 1.84 0.21
CA ASP A 102 -1.93 1.20 -0.65
C ASP A 102 -3.08 2.18 -0.92
N MET A 103 -3.02 2.84 -2.08
CA MET A 103 -4.02 3.83 -2.49
C MET A 103 -5.11 3.26 -3.40
N ALA A 104 -5.27 1.95 -3.46
CA ALA A 104 -6.12 1.28 -4.44
C ALA A 104 -7.57 1.82 -4.50
N HIS A 105 -8.16 2.20 -3.37
CA HIS A 105 -9.54 2.68 -3.32
C HIS A 105 -9.71 4.15 -3.71
N TYR A 106 -8.67 4.96 -3.55
CA TYR A 106 -8.74 6.41 -3.79
C TYR A 106 -7.72 6.92 -4.84
N SER A 107 -7.07 6.02 -5.57
CA SER A 107 -6.05 6.40 -6.56
C SER A 107 -6.58 7.31 -7.67
N GLY A 108 -7.84 7.20 -8.04
CA GLY A 108 -8.47 8.15 -8.98
C GLY A 108 -8.59 9.56 -8.41
N LEU A 109 -8.85 9.69 -7.10
CA LEU A 109 -8.88 10.97 -6.42
C LEU A 109 -7.48 11.58 -6.29
N VAL A 110 -6.47 10.74 -6.05
CA VAL A 110 -5.06 11.19 -6.06
C VAL A 110 -4.67 11.70 -7.44
N ALA A 111 -5.02 10.97 -8.50
CA ALA A 111 -4.75 11.38 -9.88
C ALA A 111 -5.47 12.69 -10.28
N ALA A 112 -6.62 12.97 -9.66
CA ALA A 112 -7.39 14.19 -9.86
C ALA A 112 -7.01 15.33 -8.89
N GLU A 113 -5.97 15.15 -8.07
CA GLU A 113 -5.53 16.10 -7.05
C GLU A 113 -6.58 16.40 -5.94
N GLU A 114 -7.60 15.54 -5.81
CA GLU A 114 -8.69 15.64 -4.82
C GLU A 114 -8.41 14.84 -3.52
N TYR A 115 -7.25 14.21 -3.43
CA TYR A 115 -6.77 13.48 -2.26
C TYR A 115 -5.24 13.64 -2.14
N PRO A 116 -4.69 13.67 -0.91
CA PRO A 116 -3.25 13.84 -0.71
C PRO A 116 -2.41 12.86 -1.52
N ASP A 117 -1.36 13.36 -2.17
CA ASP A 117 -0.42 12.52 -2.93
C ASP A 117 0.51 11.73 -1.98
N PRO A 118 0.51 10.39 -2.04
CA PRO A 118 1.39 9.56 -1.22
C PRO A 118 2.82 9.43 -1.77
N LEU A 119 3.06 9.72 -3.05
CA LEU A 119 4.34 9.48 -3.72
C LEU A 119 5.55 10.19 -3.10
N PRO A 120 5.44 11.43 -2.58
CA PRO A 120 6.55 12.09 -1.89
C PRO A 120 6.96 11.41 -0.58
N TYR A 121 6.08 10.63 0.02
CA TYR A 121 6.26 10.08 1.38
C TYR A 121 6.48 8.57 1.38
N GLY A 122 5.75 7.82 0.54
CA GLY A 122 5.87 6.36 0.45
C GLY A 122 7.21 5.91 -0.14
N HIS A 123 7.87 4.94 0.47
CA HIS A 123 8.96 4.22 -0.18
C HIS A 123 8.44 3.47 -1.41
N VAL A 124 7.24 2.97 -1.31
CA VAL A 124 6.50 2.31 -2.38
C VAL A 124 5.01 2.62 -2.24
N VAL A 125 4.36 2.84 -3.37
CA VAL A 125 2.93 3.08 -3.46
C VAL A 125 2.32 2.01 -4.35
N THR A 126 1.26 1.35 -3.90
CA THR A 126 0.53 0.36 -4.69
C THR A 126 -0.88 0.81 -4.98
N SER A 127 -1.41 0.35 -6.09
CA SER A 127 -2.81 0.54 -6.45
C SER A 127 -3.34 -0.61 -7.29
N THR A 128 -4.64 -0.64 -7.41
CA THR A 128 -5.34 -1.38 -8.46
C THR A 128 -5.68 -0.42 -9.61
N THR A 129 -5.88 -0.97 -10.81
CA THR A 129 -6.31 -0.18 -11.96
C THR A 129 -7.83 -0.23 -12.21
N HIS A 130 -8.55 -1.10 -11.51
CA HIS A 130 -9.96 -1.42 -11.76
C HIS A 130 -10.94 -0.85 -10.71
N LYS A 131 -10.49 0.10 -9.88
CA LYS A 131 -11.35 0.82 -8.92
C LYS A 131 -11.57 2.26 -9.39
N THR A 132 -11.20 3.25 -8.62
CA THR A 132 -11.41 4.67 -8.99
C THR A 132 -10.67 5.12 -10.25
N ILE A 133 -9.60 4.43 -10.66
CA ILE A 133 -8.92 4.64 -11.96
C ILE A 133 -9.78 4.18 -13.15
N ARG A 134 -10.78 3.32 -12.95
CA ARG A 134 -11.73 2.82 -13.97
C ARG A 134 -11.11 1.99 -15.09
N GLY A 135 -9.97 1.36 -14.84
CA GLY A 135 -9.24 0.56 -15.83
C GLY A 135 -9.54 -0.94 -15.77
N PRO A 136 -8.77 -1.73 -16.49
CA PRO A 136 -8.88 -3.18 -16.46
C PRO A 136 -8.44 -3.73 -15.10
N ARG A 137 -8.87 -4.95 -14.78
CA ARG A 137 -8.43 -5.63 -13.57
C ARG A 137 -6.92 -5.85 -13.59
N GLY A 138 -6.25 -5.29 -12.61
CA GLY A 138 -4.80 -5.36 -12.47
C GLY A 138 -4.30 -4.50 -11.31
N GLY A 139 -3.00 -4.49 -11.11
CA GLY A 139 -2.32 -3.66 -10.13
C GLY A 139 -1.21 -2.83 -10.75
N MET A 140 -0.69 -1.90 -9.96
CA MET A 140 0.53 -1.16 -10.27
C MET A 140 1.33 -0.92 -9.00
N ILE A 141 2.64 -0.75 -9.16
CA ILE A 141 3.60 -0.43 -8.11
C ILE A 141 4.35 0.81 -8.58
N LEU A 142 4.43 1.81 -7.73
CA LEU A 142 5.09 3.08 -7.99
C LEU A 142 6.15 3.32 -6.91
N SER A 143 7.31 3.85 -7.30
CA SER A 143 8.36 4.27 -6.38
C SER A 143 9.23 5.32 -7.05
N ASN A 144 9.71 6.29 -6.26
CA ASN A 144 10.71 7.26 -6.70
C ASN A 144 12.14 6.73 -6.56
N ASP A 145 12.31 5.55 -5.94
CA ASP A 145 13.61 4.89 -5.76
C ASP A 145 13.82 3.84 -6.87
N MET A 146 14.80 4.09 -7.73
CA MET A 146 15.12 3.21 -8.87
C MET A 146 15.66 1.84 -8.44
N ASP A 147 16.33 1.74 -7.29
CA ASP A 147 16.85 0.46 -6.82
C ASP A 147 15.75 -0.40 -6.19
N LEU A 148 14.79 0.22 -5.49
CA LEU A 148 13.55 -0.44 -5.12
C LEU A 148 12.75 -0.86 -6.36
N GLY A 149 12.68 -0.02 -7.38
CA GLY A 149 12.02 -0.33 -8.65
C GLY A 149 12.57 -1.60 -9.31
N LYS A 150 13.89 -1.80 -9.32
CA LYS A 150 14.53 -3.03 -9.82
C LYS A 150 14.11 -4.26 -9.00
N LYS A 151 14.06 -4.14 -7.67
CA LYS A 151 13.60 -5.23 -6.80
C LYS A 151 12.14 -5.59 -7.07
N PHE A 152 11.26 -4.59 -7.25
CA PHE A 152 9.85 -4.82 -7.57
C PHE A 152 9.68 -5.49 -8.93
N ASN A 153 10.42 -5.06 -9.96
CA ASN A 153 10.42 -5.71 -11.27
C ASN A 153 10.79 -7.19 -11.17
N SER A 154 11.85 -7.51 -10.43
CA SER A 154 12.27 -8.89 -10.19
C SER A 154 11.25 -9.70 -9.40
N ALA A 155 10.60 -9.09 -8.41
CA ALA A 155 9.56 -9.74 -7.63
C ALA A 155 8.28 -10.01 -8.45
N VAL A 156 7.95 -9.13 -9.39
CA VAL A 156 6.84 -9.35 -10.34
C VAL A 156 7.22 -10.44 -11.32
N PHE A 157 8.32 -10.32 -12.02
CA PHE A 157 8.82 -11.32 -12.96
C PHE A 157 10.32 -11.55 -12.75
N PRO A 158 10.76 -12.77 -12.52
CA PRO A 158 10.00 -14.03 -12.53
C PRO A 158 9.40 -14.44 -11.16
N GLY A 159 9.39 -13.54 -10.16
CA GLY A 159 9.04 -13.88 -8.78
C GLY A 159 7.60 -14.41 -8.61
N LEU A 160 6.60 -13.70 -9.11
CA LEU A 160 5.17 -14.03 -8.93
C LEU A 160 4.46 -14.34 -10.24
N GLN A 161 4.92 -13.80 -11.35
CA GLN A 161 4.27 -13.88 -12.64
C GLN A 161 5.17 -14.51 -13.69
N GLY A 162 4.56 -15.01 -14.77
CA GLY A 162 5.20 -15.45 -16.00
C GLY A 162 4.88 -14.50 -17.15
N GLY A 163 4.44 -15.06 -18.30
CA GLY A 163 4.08 -14.27 -19.46
C GLY A 163 2.98 -13.23 -19.17
N PRO A 164 3.16 -11.98 -19.62
CA PRO A 164 2.22 -10.91 -19.32
C PRO A 164 0.93 -11.03 -20.14
N LEU A 165 -0.17 -10.54 -19.55
CA LEU A 165 -1.46 -10.42 -20.24
C LEU A 165 -1.48 -9.13 -21.06
N MET A 166 -1.06 -9.20 -22.34
CA MET A 166 -0.89 -8.02 -23.19
C MET A 166 -2.17 -7.22 -23.40
N HIS A 167 -3.34 -7.87 -23.46
CA HIS A 167 -4.63 -7.19 -23.56
C HIS A 167 -4.91 -6.32 -22.31
N VAL A 168 -4.50 -6.76 -21.12
CA VAL A 168 -4.60 -5.97 -19.88
C VAL A 168 -3.65 -4.79 -19.93
N ILE A 169 -2.41 -4.98 -20.42
CA ILE A 169 -1.43 -3.90 -20.56
C ILE A 169 -1.93 -2.83 -21.56
N ALA A 170 -2.45 -3.24 -22.71
CA ALA A 170 -3.05 -2.34 -23.68
C ALA A 170 -4.25 -1.57 -23.09
N ALA A 171 -5.13 -2.25 -22.37
CA ALA A 171 -6.27 -1.63 -21.71
C ALA A 171 -5.83 -0.63 -20.62
N LYS A 172 -4.74 -0.90 -19.89
CA LYS A 172 -4.17 0.08 -18.94
C LYS A 172 -3.68 1.34 -19.65
N ALA A 173 -3.03 1.20 -20.81
CA ALA A 173 -2.57 2.35 -21.59
C ALA A 173 -3.73 3.26 -22.01
N VAL A 174 -4.84 2.66 -22.48
CA VAL A 174 -6.07 3.40 -22.82
C VAL A 174 -6.64 4.10 -21.57
N CYS A 175 -6.79 3.36 -20.48
CA CYS A 175 -7.32 3.88 -19.22
C CYS A 175 -6.51 5.08 -18.71
N PHE A 176 -5.19 4.99 -18.70
CA PHE A 176 -4.33 6.08 -18.25
C PHE A 176 -4.39 7.29 -19.18
N LYS A 177 -4.48 7.06 -20.49
CA LYS A 177 -4.70 8.14 -21.46
C LYS A 177 -6.02 8.87 -21.20
N GLU A 178 -7.11 8.13 -20.95
CA GLU A 178 -8.41 8.72 -20.61
C GLU A 178 -8.36 9.48 -19.27
N ALA A 179 -7.64 8.97 -18.27
CA ALA A 179 -7.49 9.65 -16.98
C ALA A 179 -6.71 10.98 -17.06
N LEU A 180 -5.95 11.21 -18.13
CA LEU A 180 -5.26 12.47 -18.41
C LEU A 180 -6.14 13.49 -19.13
N THR A 181 -7.34 13.11 -19.57
CA THR A 181 -8.28 14.02 -20.20
C THR A 181 -9.20 14.63 -19.12
N GLN A 182 -9.42 15.94 -19.21
CA GLN A 182 -10.37 16.67 -18.36
C GLN A 182 -11.80 16.32 -18.69
#